data_ca90914fae8c8f58d222fa894577e685
#
_entry.id   ca90914fae8c8f58d222fa894577e685
#
_cell.length_a   1.000
_cell.length_b   1.000
_cell.length_c   1.000
_cell.angle_alpha   90.00
_cell.angle_beta   90.00
_cell.angle_gamma   90.00
#
_symmetry.space_group_name_H-M   'P 1'
#
loop_
_entity.id
_entity.type
_entity.pdbx_description
1 polymer ?
#
loop_
_entity_poly.entity_id
_entity_poly.type
_entity_poly.pdbx_seq_one_letter_code
_entity_poly.pdbx_strand_id
1 'polypeptide(L)'
;MKNLPTFAERLIYAMNAAGMTQGALARAAGMAQPTVWRLVSGNASGTKKVVEIARALGVEPEWLATGRGPMTLSENPHRPADSNIPPENEWGTVDAWDSSTPLPDDEVEVPFLKDIELACGDGSYGDEDYNGFMLRFSKATLRRVGAQKGSVLCFPAHGNSMEPIIPEGTTVAINLLDKKIVDGKVYAINQDGWKRLKVLARSGPNKLIIRSFNSAEYDDEEADIDQVEIIGRMFWTSTIW
;
A
#
# COMPACT_ATOMS: atom_id res chain seq x y z
N MET A 1 19.70 22.18 15.40
CA MET A 1 20.06 22.73 14.07
C MET A 1 21.24 23.68 14.25
N LYS A 2 22.28 23.61 13.41
CA LYS A 2 23.38 24.61 13.42
C LYS A 2 22.82 25.96 13.01
N ASN A 3 23.05 27.00 13.81
CA ASN A 3 22.67 28.36 13.44
C ASN A 3 23.65 28.84 12.34
N LEU A 4 23.15 29.07 11.13
CA LEU A 4 23.93 29.51 9.94
C LEU A 4 23.38 30.88 9.50
N PRO A 5 23.75 31.97 10.20
CA PRO A 5 23.14 33.29 10.01
C PRO A 5 23.47 33.93 8.68
N THR A 6 24.61 33.63 8.07
CA THR A 6 25.05 34.29 6.84
C THR A 6 24.84 33.41 5.59
N PHE A 7 24.69 34.06 4.42
CA PHE A 7 24.60 33.35 3.14
C PHE A 7 25.88 32.50 2.89
N ALA A 8 27.05 33.00 3.22
CA ALA A 8 28.34 32.29 3.03
C ALA A 8 28.36 30.99 3.87
N GLU A 9 27.94 31.03 5.12
CA GLU A 9 27.90 29.84 5.99
C GLU A 9 26.90 28.78 5.48
N ARG A 10 25.73 29.20 5.03
CA ARG A 10 24.77 28.29 4.42
C ARG A 10 25.30 27.67 3.14
N LEU A 11 25.94 28.47 2.29
CA LEU A 11 26.55 28.01 1.05
C LEU A 11 27.66 26.99 1.31
N ILE A 12 28.58 27.25 2.25
CA ILE A 12 29.63 26.32 2.64
C ILE A 12 29.03 25.03 3.17
N TYR A 13 28.03 25.15 4.03
CA TYR A 13 27.37 23.99 4.60
C TYR A 13 26.71 23.11 3.52
N ALA A 14 25.99 23.72 2.59
CA ALA A 14 25.34 23.01 1.47
C ALA A 14 26.36 22.38 0.51
N MET A 15 27.49 23.08 0.21
CA MET A 15 28.59 22.54 -0.60
C MET A 15 29.23 21.30 0.04
N ASN A 16 29.46 21.34 1.35
CA ASN A 16 29.99 20.20 2.10
C ASN A 16 29.05 19.03 2.12
N ALA A 17 27.74 19.27 2.32
CA ALA A 17 26.70 18.25 2.29
C ALA A 17 26.58 17.58 0.90
N ALA A 18 26.69 18.36 -0.16
CA ALA A 18 26.69 17.88 -1.54
C ALA A 18 28.03 17.31 -2.04
N GLY A 19 29.08 17.34 -1.22
CA GLY A 19 30.47 16.93 -1.64
C GLY A 19 31.02 17.73 -2.80
N MET A 20 30.58 18.99 -2.97
CA MET A 20 30.83 19.78 -4.16
C MET A 20 31.91 20.84 -3.92
N THR A 21 32.94 20.89 -4.80
CA THR A 21 33.98 21.92 -4.75
C THR A 21 33.51 23.23 -5.40
N GLN A 22 34.17 24.35 -5.08
CA GLN A 22 33.85 25.67 -5.66
C GLN A 22 33.89 25.66 -7.20
N GLY A 23 34.87 24.94 -7.78
CA GLY A 23 34.98 24.82 -9.23
C GLY A 23 33.86 23.96 -9.85
N ALA A 24 33.44 22.91 -9.16
CA ALA A 24 32.28 22.08 -9.57
C ALA A 24 30.98 22.88 -9.51
N LEU A 25 30.78 23.62 -8.42
CA LEU A 25 29.59 24.48 -8.25
C LEU A 25 29.56 25.59 -9.31
N ALA A 26 30.72 26.23 -9.61
CA ALA A 26 30.82 27.26 -10.64
C ALA A 26 30.33 26.75 -12.02
N ARG A 27 30.77 25.55 -12.40
CA ARG A 27 30.33 24.90 -13.65
C ARG A 27 28.85 24.55 -13.62
N ALA A 28 28.36 23.94 -12.53
CA ALA A 28 26.97 23.50 -12.40
C ALA A 28 26.00 24.68 -12.37
N ALA A 29 26.35 25.79 -11.73
CA ALA A 29 25.53 27.00 -11.66
C ALA A 29 25.74 27.98 -12.82
N GLY A 30 26.57 27.65 -13.80
CA GLY A 30 26.88 28.50 -14.96
C GLY A 30 27.46 29.84 -14.56
N MET A 31 28.45 29.87 -13.65
CA MET A 31 29.09 31.07 -13.15
C MET A 31 30.59 30.94 -13.09
N ALA A 32 31.30 32.09 -13.03
CA ALA A 32 32.74 32.08 -12.93
C ALA A 32 33.20 31.65 -11.52
N GLN A 33 34.26 30.84 -11.42
CA GLN A 33 34.80 30.36 -10.15
C GLN A 33 35.18 31.51 -9.18
N PRO A 34 35.76 32.65 -9.61
CA PRO A 34 36.00 33.78 -8.72
C PRO A 34 34.74 34.36 -8.07
N THR A 35 33.58 34.23 -8.74
CA THR A 35 32.29 34.66 -8.17
C THR A 35 31.87 33.74 -7.03
N VAL A 36 32.02 32.41 -7.20
CA VAL A 36 31.76 31.42 -6.12
C VAL A 36 32.69 31.68 -4.95
N TRP A 37 34.01 31.94 -5.21
CA TRP A 37 34.94 32.25 -4.16
C TRP A 37 34.52 33.47 -3.34
N ARG A 38 34.06 34.56 -3.99
CA ARG A 38 33.59 35.78 -3.29
C ARG A 38 32.36 35.50 -2.40
N LEU A 39 31.48 34.63 -2.84
CA LEU A 39 30.30 34.22 -2.06
C LEU A 39 30.71 33.39 -0.84
N VAL A 40 31.59 32.41 -1.03
CA VAL A 40 32.10 31.54 0.04
C VAL A 40 32.96 32.34 1.05
N SER A 41 33.73 33.31 0.60
CA SER A 41 34.54 34.16 1.48
C SER A 41 33.75 35.23 2.24
N GLY A 42 32.44 35.31 2.05
CA GLY A 42 31.60 36.32 2.71
C GLY A 42 31.76 37.75 2.14
N ASN A 43 32.52 37.91 1.05
CA ASN A 43 32.74 39.20 0.38
C ASN A 43 31.53 39.63 -0.49
N ALA A 44 30.47 38.81 -0.50
CA ALA A 44 29.18 39.13 -1.09
C ALA A 44 28.07 38.49 -0.26
N SER A 45 27.07 39.27 0.07
CA SER A 45 25.91 38.83 0.93
C SER A 45 24.87 38.06 0.17
N GLY A 46 25.01 37.84 -1.14
CA GLY A 46 24.07 37.11 -1.99
C GLY A 46 24.38 37.22 -3.47
N THR A 47 23.59 36.60 -4.30
CA THR A 47 23.72 36.60 -5.76
C THR A 47 22.38 36.52 -6.43
N LYS A 48 22.27 37.07 -7.65
CA LYS A 48 21.09 36.91 -8.52
C LYS A 48 20.91 35.46 -9.00
N LYS A 49 21.96 34.64 -8.90
CA LYS A 49 21.98 33.22 -9.31
C LYS A 49 21.73 32.26 -8.12
N VAL A 50 21.03 32.72 -7.10
CA VAL A 50 20.71 31.87 -5.92
C VAL A 50 19.95 30.61 -6.28
N VAL A 51 19.04 30.70 -7.26
CA VAL A 51 18.21 29.59 -7.72
C VAL A 51 19.09 28.51 -8.41
N GLU A 52 19.99 28.92 -9.28
CA GLU A 52 20.89 28.00 -9.99
C GLU A 52 21.88 27.33 -9.02
N ILE A 53 22.36 28.08 -8.04
CA ILE A 53 23.23 27.53 -6.97
C ILE A 53 22.46 26.53 -6.12
N ALA A 54 21.25 26.90 -5.69
CA ALA A 54 20.42 26.05 -4.87
C ALA A 54 20.06 24.74 -5.59
N ARG A 55 19.70 24.81 -6.88
CA ARG A 55 19.46 23.65 -7.72
C ARG A 55 20.69 22.75 -7.85
N ALA A 56 21.85 23.34 -8.07
CA ALA A 56 23.12 22.60 -8.19
C ALA A 56 23.48 21.85 -6.88
N LEU A 57 23.09 22.41 -5.73
CA LEU A 57 23.39 21.85 -4.41
C LEU A 57 22.25 20.99 -3.84
N GLY A 58 21.09 20.89 -4.52
CA GLY A 58 19.93 20.16 -4.04
C GLY A 58 19.27 20.77 -2.79
N VAL A 59 19.31 22.10 -2.65
CA VAL A 59 18.75 22.82 -1.50
C VAL A 59 17.68 23.83 -1.92
N GLU A 60 16.81 24.21 -0.97
CA GLU A 60 15.79 25.23 -1.20
C GLU A 60 16.40 26.60 -1.42
N PRO A 61 16.04 27.33 -2.49
CA PRO A 61 16.56 28.68 -2.75
C PRO A 61 16.27 29.68 -1.63
N GLU A 62 15.10 29.61 -1.02
CA GLU A 62 14.70 30.47 0.10
C GLU A 62 15.55 30.20 1.33
N TRP A 63 15.78 28.92 1.66
CA TRP A 63 16.67 28.56 2.75
C TRP A 63 18.10 29.06 2.48
N LEU A 64 18.62 28.87 1.28
CA LEU A 64 19.99 29.33 0.92
C LEU A 64 20.08 30.85 1.03
N ALA A 65 19.07 31.57 0.56
CA ALA A 65 19.07 33.05 0.56
C ALA A 65 18.87 33.63 1.96
N THR A 66 17.91 33.11 2.73
CA THR A 66 17.44 33.77 3.95
C THR A 66 17.65 32.96 5.24
N GLY A 67 17.94 31.67 5.12
CA GLY A 67 17.99 30.73 6.26
C GLY A 67 16.61 30.30 6.76
N ARG A 68 15.52 30.68 6.11
CA ARG A 68 14.15 30.32 6.46
C ARG A 68 13.70 29.08 5.68
N GLY A 69 12.88 28.25 6.31
CA GLY A 69 12.35 27.02 5.70
C GLY A 69 13.31 25.82 5.81
N PRO A 70 12.95 24.68 5.22
CA PRO A 70 13.78 23.48 5.20
C PRO A 70 14.99 23.68 4.27
N MET A 71 16.12 23.04 4.60
CA MET A 71 17.34 23.12 3.80
C MET A 71 17.24 22.33 2.50
N THR A 72 16.72 21.12 2.59
CA THR A 72 16.59 20.23 1.42
C THR A 72 15.33 20.57 0.64
N LEU A 73 15.44 20.54 -0.68
CA LEU A 73 14.26 20.40 -1.53
C LEU A 73 13.47 19.22 -0.98
N SER A 74 12.25 19.45 -0.53
CA SER A 74 11.31 18.37 -0.31
C SER A 74 11.30 17.57 -1.61
N GLU A 75 11.54 16.26 -1.54
CA GLU A 75 11.67 15.41 -2.73
C GLU A 75 10.43 15.47 -3.63
N ASN A 76 9.42 16.23 -3.20
CA ASN A 76 8.24 16.50 -4.01
C ASN A 76 7.59 17.87 -3.68
N PRO A 77 8.06 19.01 -4.28
CA PRO A 77 7.46 20.34 -4.09
C PRO A 77 6.03 20.44 -4.67
N HIS A 78 5.53 19.40 -5.34
CA HIS A 78 4.24 19.40 -6.03
C HIS A 78 3.27 18.32 -5.54
N ARG A 79 3.54 17.66 -4.40
CA ARG A 79 2.53 16.81 -3.82
C ARG A 79 1.48 17.70 -3.14
N PRO A 80 0.25 17.84 -3.67
CA PRO A 80 -0.84 18.46 -2.94
C PRO A 80 -0.97 17.80 -1.57
N ALA A 81 -1.30 18.56 -0.53
CA ALA A 81 -1.40 18.05 0.83
C ALA A 81 -2.42 16.89 0.99
N ASP A 82 -3.31 16.74 0.01
CA ASP A 82 -4.36 15.73 -0.10
C ASP A 82 -4.05 14.61 -1.11
N SER A 83 -2.84 14.58 -1.71
CA SER A 83 -2.47 13.49 -2.61
C SER A 83 -2.32 12.16 -1.84
N ASN A 84 -3.14 11.20 -2.20
CA ASN A 84 -3.12 9.83 -1.70
C ASN A 84 -2.39 8.85 -2.63
N ILE A 85 -1.75 9.36 -3.70
CA ILE A 85 -0.96 8.57 -4.65
C ILE A 85 0.52 8.83 -4.35
N PRO A 86 1.37 7.78 -4.24
CA PRO A 86 2.82 7.93 -4.13
C PRO A 86 3.40 8.71 -5.31
N PRO A 87 4.53 9.41 -5.14
CA PRO A 87 5.20 10.08 -6.24
C PRO A 87 5.73 9.07 -7.28
N GLU A 88 5.81 9.46 -8.54
CA GLU A 88 6.17 8.56 -9.66
C GLU A 88 7.53 7.88 -9.49
N ASN A 89 8.49 8.51 -8.82
CA ASN A 89 9.80 7.93 -8.54
C ASN A 89 9.78 6.78 -7.53
N GLU A 90 8.65 6.59 -6.83
CA GLU A 90 8.40 5.45 -5.94
C GLU A 90 7.63 4.33 -6.62
N TRP A 91 7.17 4.53 -7.87
CA TRP A 91 6.47 3.51 -8.62
C TRP A 91 7.45 2.46 -9.12
N GLY A 92 7.14 1.20 -8.83
CA GLY A 92 7.87 0.08 -9.40
C GLY A 92 7.48 -0.18 -10.85
N THR A 93 8.31 -0.94 -11.54
CA THR A 93 7.95 -1.52 -12.84
C THR A 93 6.99 -2.68 -12.63
N VAL A 94 5.98 -2.80 -13.51
CA VAL A 94 5.05 -3.93 -13.52
C VAL A 94 5.44 -4.86 -14.66
N ASP A 95 5.90 -6.05 -14.31
CA ASP A 95 6.10 -7.13 -15.27
C ASP A 95 4.83 -7.97 -15.33
N ALA A 96 4.22 -8.05 -16.53
CA ALA A 96 3.08 -8.92 -16.76
C ALA A 96 3.53 -10.38 -16.68
N TRP A 97 2.72 -11.21 -16.01
CA TRP A 97 2.95 -12.65 -15.92
C TRP A 97 1.78 -13.43 -16.55
N ASP A 98 2.07 -14.63 -17.01
CA ASP A 98 1.12 -15.61 -17.55
C ASP A 98 1.43 -17.01 -17.00
N SER A 99 0.69 -18.01 -17.49
CA SER A 99 0.88 -19.41 -17.07
C SER A 99 2.27 -20.00 -17.41
N SER A 100 3.01 -19.36 -18.32
CA SER A 100 4.37 -19.78 -18.71
C SER A 100 5.47 -19.08 -17.89
N THR A 101 5.13 -18.03 -17.17
CA THR A 101 6.07 -17.26 -16.36
C THR A 101 6.47 -18.06 -15.10
N PRO A 102 7.75 -18.35 -14.88
CA PRO A 102 8.19 -19.07 -13.69
C PRO A 102 7.72 -18.41 -12.40
N LEU A 103 7.34 -19.21 -11.41
CA LEU A 103 6.93 -18.72 -10.10
C LEU A 103 8.18 -18.34 -9.30
N PRO A 104 8.34 -17.07 -8.88
CA PRO A 104 9.43 -16.65 -8.01
C PRO A 104 9.43 -17.38 -6.66
N ASP A 105 10.62 -17.51 -6.04
CA ASP A 105 10.76 -18.20 -4.76
C ASP A 105 10.01 -17.55 -3.60
N ASP A 106 9.69 -16.28 -3.69
CA ASP A 106 8.96 -15.49 -2.69
C ASP A 106 7.45 -15.40 -2.94
N GLU A 107 6.95 -16.06 -4.00
CA GLU A 107 5.53 -16.14 -4.34
C GLU A 107 4.94 -17.54 -4.16
N VAL A 108 3.64 -17.61 -4.12
CA VAL A 108 2.83 -18.84 -4.15
C VAL A 108 1.60 -18.64 -5.03
N GLU A 109 1.21 -19.68 -5.72
CA GLU A 109 -0.07 -19.75 -6.43
C GLU A 109 -1.15 -20.33 -5.53
N VAL A 110 -2.31 -19.68 -5.57
CA VAL A 110 -3.49 -20.00 -4.78
C VAL A 110 -4.67 -20.22 -5.74
N PRO A 111 -5.49 -21.25 -5.53
CA PRO A 111 -6.63 -21.53 -6.38
C PRO A 111 -7.63 -20.37 -6.40
N PHE A 112 -8.12 -20.07 -7.60
CA PHE A 112 -9.26 -19.19 -7.81
C PHE A 112 -10.44 -20.04 -8.26
N LEU A 113 -11.46 -20.13 -7.42
CA LEU A 113 -12.68 -20.86 -7.70
C LEU A 113 -13.71 -19.93 -8.34
N LYS A 114 -14.47 -20.44 -9.28
CA LYS A 114 -15.57 -19.66 -9.88
C LYS A 114 -16.74 -19.45 -8.92
N ASP A 115 -16.91 -20.39 -7.99
CA ASP A 115 -17.97 -20.35 -7.01
C ASP A 115 -17.48 -20.91 -5.66
N ILE A 116 -17.87 -20.26 -4.56
CA ILE A 116 -17.57 -20.75 -3.21
C ILE A 116 -18.34 -22.04 -2.89
N GLU A 117 -19.46 -22.30 -3.54
CA GLU A 117 -20.23 -23.54 -3.34
C GLU A 117 -19.41 -24.78 -3.68
N LEU A 118 -18.54 -24.68 -4.67
CA LEU A 118 -17.63 -25.75 -5.07
C LEU A 118 -16.50 -25.97 -4.07
N ALA A 119 -16.12 -24.94 -3.30
CA ALA A 119 -15.01 -24.97 -2.35
C ALA A 119 -15.32 -25.74 -1.06
N CYS A 120 -16.56 -25.91 -0.71
CA CYS A 120 -17.00 -26.37 0.61
C CYS A 120 -17.74 -27.72 0.58
N GLY A 121 -17.67 -28.45 -0.53
CA GLY A 121 -18.03 -29.87 -0.58
C GLY A 121 -17.06 -30.70 0.29
N ASP A 122 -17.49 -31.83 0.80
CA ASP A 122 -16.89 -32.88 1.65
C ASP A 122 -15.37 -32.84 2.03
N GLY A 123 -14.75 -31.66 2.06
CA GLY A 123 -13.35 -31.50 2.51
C GLY A 123 -12.29 -32.06 1.57
N SER A 124 -12.66 -32.63 0.44
CA SER A 124 -11.72 -33.00 -0.61
C SER A 124 -11.69 -31.87 -1.65
N TYR A 125 -10.65 -31.05 -1.61
CA TYR A 125 -10.29 -30.20 -2.73
C TYR A 125 -9.79 -31.09 -3.86
N GLY A 126 -10.73 -31.73 -4.59
CA GLY A 126 -10.39 -32.57 -5.74
C GLY A 126 -9.88 -31.67 -6.88
N ASP A 127 -8.93 -32.20 -7.65
CA ASP A 127 -8.34 -31.54 -8.84
C ASP A 127 -9.38 -31.15 -9.93
N GLU A 128 -10.64 -31.47 -9.74
CA GLU A 128 -11.66 -31.40 -10.79
C GLU A 128 -12.28 -30.01 -10.96
N ASP A 129 -12.05 -29.06 -10.05
CA ASP A 129 -12.79 -27.79 -10.05
C ASP A 129 -11.92 -26.53 -10.21
N TYR A 130 -10.65 -26.71 -10.30
CA TYR A 130 -9.76 -25.62 -10.69
C TYR A 130 -9.87 -25.45 -12.21
N ASN A 131 -10.68 -24.51 -12.67
CA ASN A 131 -10.69 -24.09 -14.09
C ASN A 131 -9.31 -23.62 -14.58
N GLY A 132 -8.24 -24.00 -13.87
CA GLY A 132 -6.84 -23.69 -14.16
C GLY A 132 -6.42 -22.27 -13.76
N PHE A 133 -7.32 -21.46 -13.20
CA PHE A 133 -6.97 -20.12 -12.74
C PHE A 133 -6.36 -20.14 -11.35
N MET A 134 -5.18 -19.50 -11.26
CA MET A 134 -4.45 -19.33 -10.01
C MET A 134 -4.18 -17.86 -9.81
N LEU A 135 -4.20 -17.41 -8.56
CA LEU A 135 -3.73 -16.07 -8.18
C LEU A 135 -2.38 -16.17 -7.49
N ARG A 136 -1.48 -15.23 -7.78
CA ARG A 136 -0.17 -15.17 -7.14
C ARG A 136 -0.20 -14.25 -5.93
N PHE A 137 0.32 -14.75 -4.83
CA PHE A 137 0.49 -13.99 -3.59
C PHE A 137 1.94 -14.07 -3.15
N SER A 138 2.48 -12.94 -2.65
CA SER A 138 3.76 -13.00 -1.98
C SER A 138 3.68 -13.81 -0.68
N LYS A 139 4.69 -14.61 -0.40
CA LYS A 139 4.81 -15.33 0.88
C LYS A 139 4.77 -14.39 2.09
N ALA A 140 5.25 -13.15 1.91
CA ALA A 140 5.20 -12.12 2.95
C ALA A 140 3.75 -11.73 3.29
N THR A 141 2.88 -11.57 2.28
CA THR A 141 1.46 -11.27 2.49
C THR A 141 0.77 -12.39 3.28
N LEU A 142 0.99 -13.65 2.88
CA LEU A 142 0.39 -14.79 3.57
C LEU A 142 0.88 -14.93 5.02
N ARG A 143 2.20 -14.77 5.26
CA ARG A 143 2.75 -14.80 6.63
C ARG A 143 2.13 -13.73 7.53
N ARG A 144 1.91 -12.52 7.00
CA ARG A 144 1.31 -11.41 7.77
C ARG A 144 -0.09 -11.73 8.28
N VAL A 145 -0.84 -12.56 7.57
CA VAL A 145 -2.21 -12.98 7.95
C VAL A 145 -2.27 -14.41 8.51
N GLY A 146 -1.12 -15.02 8.78
CA GLY A 146 -1.02 -16.37 9.31
C GLY A 146 -1.54 -17.46 8.37
N ALA A 147 -1.59 -17.17 7.06
CA ALA A 147 -2.07 -18.10 6.06
C ALA A 147 -0.92 -18.92 5.45
N GLN A 148 -1.25 -20.12 4.98
CA GLN A 148 -0.35 -21.02 4.26
C GLN A 148 -0.92 -21.30 2.86
N LYS A 149 -0.08 -21.75 1.92
CA LYS A 149 -0.49 -22.05 0.54
C LYS A 149 -1.80 -22.87 0.47
N GLY A 150 -1.91 -23.95 1.21
CA GLY A 150 -3.08 -24.85 1.20
C GLY A 150 -4.27 -24.35 2.04
N SER A 151 -4.17 -23.19 2.70
CA SER A 151 -5.23 -22.64 3.54
C SER A 151 -5.88 -21.38 2.98
N VAL A 152 -5.54 -20.99 1.76
CA VAL A 152 -6.10 -19.80 1.11
C VAL A 152 -7.01 -20.22 -0.01
N LEU A 153 -8.16 -19.58 -0.07
CA LEU A 153 -9.15 -19.76 -1.10
C LEU A 153 -9.54 -18.41 -1.67
N CYS A 154 -9.60 -18.31 -3.01
CA CYS A 154 -10.05 -17.11 -3.71
C CYS A 154 -11.28 -17.41 -4.54
N PHE A 155 -12.24 -16.49 -4.55
CA PHE A 155 -13.48 -16.59 -5.32
C PHE A 155 -14.09 -15.22 -5.54
N PRO A 156 -14.99 -15.03 -6.53
CA PRO A 156 -15.73 -13.80 -6.71
C PRO A 156 -16.84 -13.67 -5.66
N ALA A 157 -17.03 -12.46 -5.14
CA ALA A 157 -18.22 -12.14 -4.34
C ALA A 157 -19.44 -12.00 -5.27
N HIS A 158 -20.57 -12.56 -4.84
CA HIS A 158 -21.83 -12.46 -5.56
C HIS A 158 -22.89 -11.70 -4.74
N GLY A 159 -23.75 -10.96 -5.46
CA GLY A 159 -24.83 -10.17 -4.90
C GLY A 159 -24.35 -8.86 -4.25
N ASN A 160 -25.31 -8.07 -3.78
CA ASN A 160 -25.11 -6.71 -3.30
C ASN A 160 -25.05 -6.56 -1.78
N SER A 161 -25.15 -7.65 -1.01
CA SER A 161 -25.24 -7.56 0.45
C SER A 161 -23.99 -6.96 1.11
N MET A 162 -22.86 -7.01 0.44
CA MET A 162 -21.58 -6.46 0.95
C MET A 162 -21.18 -5.15 0.27
N GLU A 163 -22.05 -4.58 -0.57
CA GLU A 163 -21.86 -3.25 -1.13
C GLU A 163 -22.01 -2.15 -0.05
N PRO A 164 -21.36 -0.99 -0.25
CA PRO A 164 -20.46 -0.62 -1.35
C PRO A 164 -19.00 -1.07 -1.11
N ILE A 165 -18.71 -1.73 -0.01
CA ILE A 165 -17.32 -2.06 0.40
C ILE A 165 -16.77 -3.22 -0.43
N ILE A 166 -17.59 -4.22 -0.73
CA ILE A 166 -17.25 -5.36 -1.57
C ILE A 166 -18.32 -5.46 -2.66
N PRO A 167 -18.13 -4.76 -3.80
CA PRO A 167 -19.05 -4.85 -4.93
C PRO A 167 -19.13 -6.26 -5.51
N GLU A 168 -20.24 -6.55 -6.19
CA GLU A 168 -20.38 -7.78 -6.95
C GLU A 168 -19.21 -7.99 -7.92
N GLY A 169 -18.74 -9.22 -8.08
CA GLY A 169 -17.59 -9.56 -8.92
C GLY A 169 -16.22 -9.28 -8.29
N THR A 170 -16.17 -8.64 -7.11
CA THR A 170 -14.92 -8.47 -6.37
C THR A 170 -14.31 -9.82 -6.04
N THR A 171 -13.06 -10.03 -6.43
CA THR A 171 -12.31 -11.22 -5.98
C THR A 171 -11.96 -11.06 -4.51
N VAL A 172 -12.31 -12.04 -3.71
CA VAL A 172 -11.97 -12.11 -2.28
C VAL A 172 -11.04 -13.27 -2.00
N ALA A 173 -10.16 -13.11 -0.99
CA ALA A 173 -9.35 -14.21 -0.47
C ALA A 173 -9.62 -14.41 1.02
N ILE A 174 -9.85 -15.67 1.41
CA ILE A 174 -10.09 -16.08 2.79
C ILE A 174 -8.97 -17.01 3.28
N ASN A 175 -8.70 -16.94 4.59
CA ASN A 175 -7.82 -17.87 5.27
C ASN A 175 -8.67 -18.91 6.03
N LEU A 176 -8.67 -20.15 5.55
CA LEU A 176 -9.45 -21.27 6.11
C LEU A 176 -9.01 -21.67 7.53
N LEU A 177 -7.76 -21.33 7.93
CA LEU A 177 -7.25 -21.60 9.28
C LEU A 177 -7.69 -20.53 10.28
N ASP A 178 -8.13 -19.36 9.81
CA ASP A 178 -8.50 -18.26 10.69
C ASP A 178 -10.01 -18.24 10.91
N LYS A 179 -10.46 -19.08 11.84
CA LYS A 179 -11.87 -19.24 12.22
C LYS A 179 -12.24 -18.51 13.51
N LYS A 180 -11.24 -17.87 14.17
CA LYS A 180 -11.51 -17.11 15.39
C LYS A 180 -12.24 -15.82 15.07
N ILE A 181 -13.42 -15.64 15.66
CA ILE A 181 -14.24 -14.46 15.45
C ILE A 181 -13.59 -13.25 16.13
N VAL A 182 -13.35 -12.23 15.31
CA VAL A 182 -12.93 -10.89 15.71
C VAL A 182 -14.03 -9.93 15.26
N ASP A 183 -14.63 -9.24 16.19
CA ASP A 183 -15.80 -8.40 15.95
C ASP A 183 -15.51 -7.34 14.87
N GLY A 184 -16.41 -7.19 13.92
CA GLY A 184 -16.32 -6.26 12.81
C GLY A 184 -15.45 -6.74 11.63
N LYS A 185 -14.99 -8.00 11.63
CA LYS A 185 -14.27 -8.58 10.49
C LYS A 185 -15.20 -9.37 9.59
N VAL A 186 -14.82 -9.49 8.31
CA VAL A 186 -15.56 -10.23 7.30
C VAL A 186 -15.13 -11.69 7.29
N TYR A 187 -16.10 -12.56 7.21
CA TYR A 187 -15.92 -14.02 7.15
C TYR A 187 -16.76 -14.61 6.03
N ALA A 188 -16.25 -15.67 5.42
CA ALA A 188 -17.09 -16.63 4.72
C ALA A 188 -17.70 -17.55 5.78
N ILE A 189 -19.00 -17.68 5.76
CA ILE A 189 -19.79 -18.52 6.68
C ILE A 189 -20.66 -19.48 5.91
N ASN A 190 -21.00 -20.59 6.54
CA ASN A 190 -22.05 -21.52 6.10
C ASN A 190 -23.12 -21.61 7.19
N GLN A 191 -24.36 -21.42 6.81
CA GLN A 191 -25.52 -21.56 7.68
C GLN A 191 -26.58 -22.38 6.94
N ASP A 192 -26.84 -23.58 7.40
CA ASP A 192 -27.78 -24.51 6.79
C ASP A 192 -27.56 -24.79 5.29
N GLY A 193 -26.28 -24.88 4.88
CA GLY A 193 -25.87 -25.03 3.48
C GLY A 193 -25.74 -23.71 2.71
N TRP A 194 -26.13 -22.59 3.31
CA TRP A 194 -26.09 -21.28 2.68
C TRP A 194 -24.77 -20.57 2.97
N LYS A 195 -23.92 -20.41 1.95
CA LYS A 195 -22.60 -19.82 2.07
C LYS A 195 -22.67 -18.34 1.74
N ARG A 196 -22.16 -17.52 2.66
CA ARG A 196 -22.27 -16.06 2.57
C ARG A 196 -20.99 -15.38 3.04
N LEU A 197 -20.68 -14.20 2.47
CA LEU A 197 -19.75 -13.26 3.06
C LEU A 197 -20.51 -12.32 3.99
N LYS A 198 -20.11 -12.22 5.25
CA LYS A 198 -20.76 -11.37 6.25
C LYS A 198 -19.75 -10.79 7.23
N VAL A 199 -20.08 -9.65 7.79
CA VAL A 199 -19.38 -9.09 8.96
C VAL A 199 -19.93 -9.78 10.20
N LEU A 200 -19.03 -10.30 11.04
CA LEU A 200 -19.45 -10.95 12.27
C LEU A 200 -19.08 -10.10 13.49
N ALA A 201 -19.96 -10.10 14.48
CA ALA A 201 -19.71 -9.56 15.81
C ALA A 201 -20.40 -10.47 16.86
N ARG A 202 -19.80 -10.58 18.05
CA ARG A 202 -20.41 -11.29 19.16
C ARG A 202 -21.37 -10.36 19.90
N SER A 203 -22.58 -10.83 20.16
CA SER A 203 -23.56 -10.12 21.01
C SER A 203 -23.69 -10.74 22.40
N GLY A 204 -23.03 -11.89 22.63
CA GLY A 204 -23.05 -12.61 23.90
C GLY A 204 -22.14 -13.84 23.86
N PRO A 205 -22.16 -14.68 24.93
CA PRO A 205 -21.29 -15.85 25.00
C PRO A 205 -21.50 -16.84 23.85
N ASN A 206 -22.77 -17.05 23.44
CA ASN A 206 -23.15 -18.00 22.40
C ASN A 206 -23.93 -17.35 21.25
N LYS A 207 -23.87 -16.03 21.11
CA LYS A 207 -24.65 -15.28 20.11
C LYS A 207 -23.75 -14.49 19.18
N LEU A 208 -24.09 -14.52 17.90
CA LEU A 208 -23.48 -13.75 16.83
C LEU A 208 -24.49 -12.78 16.24
N ILE A 209 -24.00 -11.60 15.90
CA ILE A 209 -24.66 -10.70 14.97
C ILE A 209 -23.96 -10.89 13.61
N ILE A 210 -24.77 -11.18 12.60
CA ILE A 210 -24.36 -11.37 11.22
C ILE A 210 -24.82 -10.15 10.44
N ARG A 211 -23.86 -9.37 9.91
CA ARG A 211 -24.11 -8.06 9.26
C ARG A 211 -23.74 -8.06 7.81
N SER A 212 -24.53 -7.31 7.06
CA SER A 212 -24.19 -6.88 5.70
C SER A 212 -23.62 -5.47 5.72
N PHE A 213 -22.73 -5.12 4.80
CA PHE A 213 -22.34 -3.71 4.63
C PHE A 213 -23.48 -2.90 4.03
N ASN A 214 -24.30 -3.50 3.18
CA ASN A 214 -25.52 -2.89 2.64
C ASN A 214 -26.65 -2.95 3.67
N SER A 215 -26.52 -2.19 4.74
CA SER A 215 -27.51 -2.15 5.81
C SER A 215 -28.83 -1.46 5.42
N ALA A 216 -28.87 -0.83 4.25
CA ALA A 216 -30.11 -0.23 3.72
C ALA A 216 -31.11 -1.29 3.21
N GLU A 217 -30.59 -2.41 2.73
CA GLU A 217 -31.40 -3.51 2.17
C GLU A 217 -31.39 -4.78 3.03
N TYR A 218 -30.41 -4.91 3.92
CA TYR A 218 -30.20 -6.12 4.72
C TYR A 218 -30.06 -5.78 6.20
N ASP A 219 -31.02 -6.19 6.98
CA ASP A 219 -30.98 -6.04 8.44
C ASP A 219 -29.92 -6.95 9.09
N ASP A 220 -29.49 -6.60 10.30
CA ASP A 220 -28.66 -7.45 11.14
C ASP A 220 -29.43 -8.71 11.54
N GLU A 221 -28.79 -9.86 11.40
CA GLU A 221 -29.33 -11.15 11.84
C GLU A 221 -28.66 -11.56 13.15
N GLU A 222 -29.41 -12.15 14.08
CA GLU A 222 -28.86 -12.82 15.27
C GLU A 222 -28.96 -14.33 15.13
N ALA A 223 -27.87 -15.04 15.40
CA ALA A 223 -27.81 -16.49 15.36
C ALA A 223 -27.05 -17.07 16.55
N ASP A 224 -27.32 -18.31 16.90
CA ASP A 224 -26.48 -19.06 17.82
C ASP A 224 -25.15 -19.43 17.13
N ILE A 225 -24.04 -19.35 17.87
CA ILE A 225 -22.71 -19.56 17.32
C ILE A 225 -22.51 -20.98 16.75
N ASP A 226 -23.20 -21.96 17.31
CA ASP A 226 -23.19 -23.36 16.89
C ASP A 226 -24.01 -23.64 15.62
N GLN A 227 -24.85 -22.69 15.22
CA GLN A 227 -25.61 -22.76 13.97
C GLN A 227 -24.88 -22.13 12.77
N VAL A 228 -23.71 -21.53 13.01
CA VAL A 228 -22.94 -20.83 11.99
C VAL A 228 -21.54 -21.44 11.87
N GLU A 229 -21.31 -22.16 10.80
CA GLU A 229 -19.99 -22.64 10.48
C GLU A 229 -19.12 -21.50 9.92
N ILE A 230 -18.00 -21.23 10.56
CA ILE A 230 -17.00 -20.28 10.04
C ILE A 230 -16.09 -21.01 9.05
N ILE A 231 -16.20 -20.68 7.77
CA ILE A 231 -15.35 -21.23 6.70
C ILE A 231 -13.95 -20.64 6.82
N GLY A 232 -13.84 -19.30 6.90
CA GLY A 232 -12.56 -18.62 7.06
C GLY A 232 -12.71 -17.10 7.07
N ARG A 233 -11.69 -16.41 7.59
CA ARG A 233 -11.66 -14.94 7.61
C ARG A 233 -11.12 -14.38 6.30
N MET A 234 -11.81 -13.38 5.76
CA MET A 234 -11.36 -12.61 4.62
C MET A 234 -10.15 -11.75 5.01
N PHE A 235 -9.13 -11.71 4.16
CA PHE A 235 -7.93 -10.91 4.39
C PHE A 235 -7.51 -10.06 3.19
N TRP A 236 -8.07 -10.31 2.00
CA TRP A 236 -7.69 -9.59 0.79
C TRP A 236 -8.86 -9.47 -0.19
N THR A 237 -8.88 -8.39 -0.96
CA THR A 237 -9.84 -8.16 -2.04
C THR A 237 -9.15 -7.52 -3.25
N SER A 238 -9.70 -7.77 -4.45
CA SER A 238 -9.34 -7.09 -5.69
C SER A 238 -10.61 -6.80 -6.49
N THR A 239 -10.84 -5.53 -6.77
CA THR A 239 -11.98 -5.05 -7.54
C THR A 239 -11.48 -4.45 -8.85
N ILE A 240 -12.11 -4.82 -9.96
CA ILE A 240 -11.88 -4.19 -11.28
C ILE A 240 -13.05 -3.21 -11.47
N TRP A 241 -12.72 -1.95 -11.77
CA TRP A 241 -13.67 -0.86 -11.97
C TRP A 241 -13.98 -0.62 -13.44
#